data_94e99f16c9637c8838ac7ed5e233afa1
#
_entry.id   94e99f16c9637c8838ac7ed5e233afa1
#
_cell.length_a   1.000
_cell.length_b   1.000
_cell.length_c   1.000
_cell.angle_alpha   90.00
_cell.angle_beta   90.00
_cell.angle_gamma   90.00
#
_symmetry.space_group_name_H-M   'P 1'
#
loop_
_entity.id
_entity.type
_entity.pdbx_description
1 polymer ?
#
loop_
_entity_poly.entity_id
_entity_poly.type
_entity_poly.pdbx_seq_one_letter_code
_entity_poly.pdbx_strand_id
1 'polypeptide(L)'
;MRLLERLYFPLRKPQLIQVPIRPLARPYLYRPAAAMDLSTDATERKGSVHHDTHATPPQFIQKEHWRYQSMRKADLDTDPNIFDLSKRDEFSEERKDIWRPAGIIPAAQIDAACQAYARGKPLSVPAQDAQIFEHRDFPGLQVISGLLPPETQVLFTSCLMHRDLADPGHKINLQADYDIPYPPKPTSDGLRFDSSFFLRQRSDPDDCLTPKLPDKLKSLNNEQFLYTKLRWLTLGEQYDWPTRSYAKHATPFPEDLSTLVTGLFPHIRPESGVVLMYSAKDFMPVHRDVSEQCQRALASFSVGCDGIFIMARGEDDGEGENAPRSVAIRVHSGDVVHLTGNARWAWHAMARSIPSTCPDYLANWPAGTPGSTAAEEKTYKKWKGYMGTKRINVSCRQVWD
;
A
#
# COMPACT_ATOMS: atom_id res chain seq x y z
N MET A 1 -50.07 -35.39 -39.99
CA MET A 1 -50.80 -34.40 -40.81
C MET A 1 -50.39 -33.02 -40.40
N ARG A 2 -49.75 -32.26 -41.32
CA ARG A 2 -49.47 -30.85 -41.39
C ARG A 2 -48.44 -30.34 -40.37
N LEU A 3 -47.48 -29.52 -40.66
CA LEU A 3 -46.77 -29.08 -41.90
C LEU A 3 -45.59 -28.23 -41.40
N LEU A 4 -44.46 -28.44 -42.02
CA LEU A 4 -43.26 -27.64 -42.03
C LEU A 4 -43.57 -26.16 -42.36
N GLU A 5 -42.85 -25.24 -41.76
CA GLU A 5 -42.33 -24.12 -42.51
C GLU A 5 -41.04 -23.58 -41.90
N ARG A 6 -40.06 -23.50 -42.76
CA ARG A 6 -38.72 -22.93 -42.56
C ARG A 6 -38.84 -21.41 -42.55
N LEU A 7 -38.13 -20.76 -41.68
CA LEU A 7 -37.68 -19.40 -41.94
C LEU A 7 -36.18 -19.28 -41.71
N TYR A 8 -35.49 -19.17 -42.82
CA TYR A 8 -34.09 -18.71 -42.91
C TYR A 8 -34.01 -17.26 -42.44
N PHE A 9 -33.10 -16.96 -41.48
CA PHE A 9 -32.62 -15.62 -41.26
C PHE A 9 -31.14 -15.57 -41.62
N PRO A 10 -30.70 -14.57 -42.41
CA PRO A 10 -29.32 -14.44 -42.84
C PRO A 10 -28.43 -13.96 -41.70
N LEU A 11 -27.25 -14.56 -41.60
CA LEU A 11 -26.15 -14.16 -40.74
C LEU A 11 -25.81 -12.67 -40.98
N ARG A 12 -26.21 -11.80 -40.08
CA ARG A 12 -25.68 -10.44 -39.99
C ARG A 12 -24.31 -10.53 -39.36
N LYS A 13 -23.30 -9.98 -40.05
CA LYS A 13 -21.96 -9.69 -39.50
C LYS A 13 -22.10 -8.96 -38.18
N PRO A 14 -21.27 -9.26 -37.14
CA PRO A 14 -21.30 -8.50 -35.92
C PRO A 14 -20.84 -7.08 -36.22
N GLN A 15 -21.75 -6.14 -36.09
CA GLN A 15 -21.39 -4.73 -35.97
C GLN A 15 -20.68 -4.58 -34.62
N LEU A 16 -19.45 -4.12 -34.67
CA LEU A 16 -18.73 -3.61 -33.51
C LEU A 16 -19.56 -2.48 -32.89
N ILE A 17 -20.31 -2.81 -31.84
CA ILE A 17 -20.91 -1.80 -30.97
C ILE A 17 -19.73 -1.14 -30.27
N GLN A 18 -19.35 0.03 -30.72
CA GLN A 18 -18.54 0.95 -29.93
C GLN A 18 -19.35 1.35 -28.70
N VAL A 19 -19.13 0.64 -27.60
CA VAL A 19 -19.57 1.09 -26.28
C VAL A 19 -18.76 2.36 -25.99
N PRO A 20 -19.37 3.51 -25.77
CA PRO A 20 -18.63 4.70 -25.38
C PRO A 20 -17.98 4.41 -24.03
N ILE A 21 -16.67 4.34 -24.02
CA ILE A 21 -15.86 4.31 -22.80
C ILE A 21 -16.14 5.63 -22.09
N ARG A 22 -17.01 5.61 -21.10
CA ARG A 22 -17.09 6.73 -20.16
C ARG A 22 -15.70 6.82 -19.50
N PRO A 23 -15.02 7.96 -19.56
CA PRO A 23 -13.76 8.13 -18.88
C PRO A 23 -14.03 7.96 -17.39
N LEU A 24 -13.48 6.89 -16.82
CA LEU A 24 -13.29 6.74 -15.38
C LEU A 24 -12.57 8.00 -14.90
N ALA A 25 -13.06 8.55 -13.80
CA ALA A 25 -12.65 9.77 -13.14
C ALA A 25 -11.27 10.28 -13.59
N ARG A 26 -11.27 11.45 -14.23
CA ARG A 26 -10.05 12.13 -14.69
C ARG A 26 -9.00 12.09 -13.59
N PRO A 27 -7.75 11.67 -13.89
CA PRO A 27 -6.65 12.04 -13.02
C PRO A 27 -6.68 13.56 -12.90
N TYR A 28 -6.52 14.09 -11.72
CA TYR A 28 -6.45 15.52 -11.47
C TYR A 28 -5.40 16.14 -12.38
N LEU A 29 -5.84 16.77 -13.48
CA LEU A 29 -5.02 17.60 -14.31
C LEU A 29 -4.82 18.92 -13.57
N TYR A 30 -3.69 19.02 -12.89
CA TYR A 30 -3.18 20.24 -12.31
C TYR A 30 -2.89 21.25 -13.43
N ARG A 31 -3.51 22.43 -13.38
CA ARG A 31 -3.07 23.59 -14.15
C ARG A 31 -1.83 24.16 -13.46
N PRO A 32 -0.70 24.35 -14.16
CA PRO A 32 0.44 24.99 -13.55
C PRO A 32 0.12 26.46 -13.25
N ALA A 33 0.28 26.86 -11.99
CA ALA A 33 0.42 28.25 -11.63
C ALA A 33 1.78 28.76 -12.15
N ALA A 34 1.80 30.01 -12.59
CA ALA A 34 2.95 30.65 -13.21
C ALA A 34 4.22 30.47 -12.38
N ALA A 35 5.31 30.13 -13.06
CA ALA A 35 6.64 30.01 -12.51
C ALA A 35 7.07 31.31 -11.85
N MET A 36 7.30 31.30 -10.55
CA MET A 36 8.11 32.29 -9.86
C MET A 36 9.55 31.75 -9.85
N ASP A 37 10.42 32.46 -10.53
CA ASP A 37 11.86 32.25 -10.56
C ASP A 37 12.44 32.49 -9.17
N LEU A 38 12.87 31.44 -8.51
CA LEU A 38 13.67 31.48 -7.27
C LEU A 38 15.00 30.77 -7.53
N SER A 39 15.90 31.49 -8.22
CA SER A 39 17.32 31.19 -8.20
C SER A 39 17.88 31.55 -6.83
N THR A 40 18.12 30.55 -5.97
CA THR A 40 19.08 30.70 -4.85
C THR A 40 19.76 29.38 -4.54
N ASP A 41 21.06 29.40 -4.80
CA ASP A 41 22.15 28.69 -4.11
C ASP A 41 21.99 27.20 -3.82
N ALA A 42 22.29 26.39 -4.83
CA ALA A 42 22.59 24.97 -4.66
C ALA A 42 24.10 24.82 -4.38
N THR A 43 24.49 24.75 -3.12
CA THR A 43 25.79 24.17 -2.75
C THR A 43 25.77 22.68 -3.13
N GLU A 44 26.46 22.33 -4.21
CA GLU A 44 26.68 20.97 -4.68
C GLU A 44 27.27 20.09 -3.56
N ARG A 45 26.47 19.21 -2.97
CA ARG A 45 26.98 18.10 -2.18
C ARG A 45 27.40 16.98 -3.15
N LYS A 46 28.68 16.72 -3.22
CA LYS A 46 29.28 15.62 -4.01
C LYS A 46 28.66 14.28 -3.58
N GLY A 47 27.95 13.61 -4.48
CA GLY A 47 27.63 12.20 -4.38
C GLY A 47 26.16 11.78 -4.38
N SER A 48 25.16 12.67 -4.44
CA SER A 48 23.77 12.27 -4.59
C SER A 48 23.42 12.05 -6.08
N VAL A 49 23.03 10.84 -6.42
CA VAL A 49 22.39 10.59 -7.72
C VAL A 49 21.02 11.26 -7.67
N HIS A 50 20.88 12.42 -8.27
CA HIS A 50 19.61 13.11 -8.42
C HIS A 50 18.74 12.35 -9.44
N HIS A 51 17.78 11.61 -8.98
CA HIS A 51 16.75 11.04 -9.84
C HIS A 51 15.70 12.09 -10.16
N ASP A 52 15.30 12.16 -11.44
CA ASP A 52 14.18 13.02 -11.85
C ASP A 52 12.87 12.48 -11.26
N THR A 53 12.28 13.24 -10.33
CA THR A 53 10.99 12.92 -9.69
C THR A 53 9.80 13.01 -10.67
N HIS A 54 9.99 13.64 -11.85
CA HIS A 54 8.99 13.82 -12.90
C HIS A 54 9.21 12.88 -14.09
N ALA A 55 10.21 12.02 -14.05
CA ALA A 55 10.47 11.05 -15.12
C ALA A 55 9.21 10.23 -15.43
N THR A 56 9.00 9.99 -16.72
CA THR A 56 7.90 9.17 -17.21
C THR A 56 8.32 7.70 -17.20
N PRO A 57 7.51 6.78 -16.65
CA PRO A 57 7.82 5.36 -16.69
C PRO A 57 7.95 4.84 -18.13
N PRO A 58 8.89 3.93 -18.43
CA PRO A 58 8.97 3.21 -19.70
C PRO A 58 7.65 2.53 -20.07
N GLN A 59 7.38 2.38 -21.38
CA GLN A 59 6.10 1.84 -21.82
C GLN A 59 5.93 0.36 -21.49
N PHE A 60 7.02 -0.40 -21.48
CA PHE A 60 6.95 -1.84 -21.19
C PHE A 60 6.39 -2.12 -19.79
N ILE A 61 6.81 -1.37 -18.75
CA ILE A 61 6.27 -1.58 -17.39
C ILE A 61 4.83 -1.04 -17.27
N GLN A 62 4.48 0.01 -18.00
CA GLN A 62 3.09 0.48 -18.06
C GLN A 62 2.16 -0.58 -18.67
N LYS A 63 2.63 -1.31 -19.70
CA LYS A 63 1.91 -2.44 -20.31
C LYS A 63 1.78 -3.61 -19.32
N GLU A 64 2.85 -3.96 -18.59
CA GLU A 64 2.79 -5.00 -17.56
C GLU A 64 1.84 -4.62 -16.42
N HIS A 65 1.90 -3.37 -15.94
CA HIS A 65 0.96 -2.87 -14.94
C HIS A 65 -0.50 -3.04 -15.40
N TRP A 66 -0.81 -2.59 -16.62
CA TRP A 66 -2.16 -2.70 -17.18
C TRP A 66 -2.58 -4.17 -17.37
N ARG A 67 -1.67 -5.04 -17.79
CA ARG A 67 -1.91 -6.49 -17.93
C ARG A 67 -2.42 -7.08 -16.63
N TYR A 68 -1.70 -6.92 -15.52
CA TYR A 68 -2.10 -7.46 -14.23
C TYR A 68 -3.32 -6.76 -13.62
N GLN A 69 -3.47 -5.45 -13.85
CA GLN A 69 -4.63 -4.70 -13.41
C GLN A 69 -5.93 -5.21 -14.05
N SER A 70 -5.90 -5.56 -15.33
CA SER A 70 -7.07 -6.02 -16.09
C SER A 70 -7.33 -7.52 -15.97
N MET A 71 -6.36 -8.30 -15.52
CA MET A 71 -6.42 -9.77 -15.43
C MET A 71 -7.52 -10.23 -14.46
N ARG A 72 -8.25 -11.30 -14.79
CA ARG A 72 -9.24 -11.88 -13.87
C ARG A 72 -8.56 -12.55 -12.68
N LYS A 73 -9.25 -12.63 -11.54
CA LYS A 73 -8.69 -13.24 -10.32
C LYS A 73 -8.21 -14.69 -10.58
N ALA A 74 -9.03 -15.51 -11.26
CA ALA A 74 -8.67 -16.88 -11.55
C ALA A 74 -7.39 -17.01 -12.40
N ASP A 75 -7.17 -16.05 -13.31
CA ASP A 75 -5.98 -16.04 -14.15
C ASP A 75 -4.75 -15.59 -13.33
N LEU A 76 -4.91 -14.67 -12.35
CA LEU A 76 -3.84 -14.30 -11.43
C LEU A 76 -3.42 -15.45 -10.52
N ASP A 77 -4.36 -16.32 -10.13
CA ASP A 77 -4.08 -17.45 -9.25
C ASP A 77 -3.27 -18.56 -9.98
N THR A 78 -3.22 -18.54 -11.31
CA THR A 78 -2.59 -19.57 -12.15
C THR A 78 -1.49 -19.02 -13.09
N ASP A 79 -1.27 -17.68 -13.14
CA ASP A 79 -0.25 -17.11 -14.03
C ASP A 79 1.17 -17.52 -13.56
N PRO A 80 1.92 -18.27 -14.38
CA PRO A 80 3.26 -18.74 -14.02
C PRO A 80 4.28 -17.60 -13.92
N ASN A 81 3.98 -16.40 -14.39
CA ASN A 81 4.87 -15.25 -14.30
C ASN A 81 4.74 -14.49 -12.97
N ILE A 82 3.76 -14.84 -12.14
CA ILE A 82 3.62 -14.29 -10.79
C ILE A 82 4.38 -15.17 -9.80
N PHE A 83 5.28 -14.57 -9.05
CA PHE A 83 5.98 -15.26 -7.96
C PHE A 83 5.19 -15.11 -6.67
N ASP A 84 4.80 -16.24 -6.08
CA ASP A 84 4.20 -16.36 -4.75
C ASP A 84 5.23 -17.02 -3.83
N LEU A 85 5.99 -16.21 -3.08
CA LEU A 85 7.08 -16.72 -2.25
C LEU A 85 6.61 -17.48 -1.02
N SER A 86 5.34 -17.38 -0.65
CA SER A 86 4.76 -18.26 0.38
C SER A 86 4.71 -19.74 -0.07
N LYS A 87 4.80 -19.97 -1.38
CA LYS A 87 4.81 -21.29 -2.02
C LYS A 87 6.15 -21.62 -2.67
N ARG A 88 7.23 -20.96 -2.23
CA ARG A 88 8.54 -21.14 -2.86
C ARG A 88 9.01 -22.58 -2.89
N ASP A 89 8.66 -23.39 -1.92
CA ASP A 89 9.06 -24.81 -1.86
C ASP A 89 8.46 -25.63 -3.01
N GLU A 90 7.32 -25.18 -3.57
CA GLU A 90 6.66 -25.76 -4.74
C GLU A 90 7.30 -25.32 -6.06
N PHE A 91 8.24 -24.37 -6.05
CA PHE A 91 8.88 -23.88 -7.26
C PHE A 91 9.80 -24.93 -7.87
N SER A 92 9.91 -24.93 -9.22
CA SER A 92 11.00 -25.64 -9.91
C SER A 92 12.36 -25.08 -9.49
N GLU A 93 13.41 -25.85 -9.64
CA GLU A 93 14.78 -25.42 -9.28
C GLU A 93 15.19 -24.14 -10.03
N GLU A 94 14.78 -23.99 -11.30
CA GLU A 94 15.01 -22.78 -12.09
C GLU A 94 14.34 -21.55 -11.46
N ARG A 95 13.12 -21.69 -10.99
CA ARG A 95 12.41 -20.60 -10.28
C ARG A 95 12.99 -20.31 -8.89
N LYS A 96 13.50 -21.32 -8.20
CA LYS A 96 14.21 -21.15 -6.93
C LYS A 96 15.53 -20.40 -7.12
N ASP A 97 16.21 -20.61 -8.24
CA ASP A 97 17.46 -19.89 -8.57
C ASP A 97 17.20 -18.39 -8.86
N ILE A 98 16.01 -18.03 -9.30
CA ILE A 98 15.61 -16.61 -9.46
C ILE A 98 15.48 -15.91 -8.10
N TRP A 99 14.93 -16.59 -7.11
CA TRP A 99 14.74 -16.08 -5.75
C TRP A 99 15.66 -16.81 -4.77
N ARG A 100 16.80 -16.21 -4.48
CA ARG A 100 17.85 -16.81 -3.64
C ARG A 100 17.70 -16.42 -2.18
N PRO A 101 18.03 -17.31 -1.25
CA PRO A 101 18.16 -16.94 0.15
C PRO A 101 19.23 -15.84 0.31
N ALA A 102 18.90 -14.75 1.00
CA ALA A 102 19.77 -13.60 1.22
C ALA A 102 20.01 -13.30 2.71
N GLY A 103 19.44 -14.13 3.59
CA GLY A 103 19.58 -13.99 5.03
C GLY A 103 18.34 -14.47 5.78
N ILE A 104 18.39 -14.35 7.09
CA ILE A 104 17.30 -14.74 8.00
C ILE A 104 17.11 -13.61 9.01
N ILE A 105 15.87 -13.25 9.31
CA ILE A 105 15.52 -12.49 10.51
C ILE A 105 15.16 -13.51 11.59
N PRO A 106 15.95 -13.63 12.66
CA PRO A 106 15.72 -14.63 13.69
C PRO A 106 14.40 -14.43 14.43
N ALA A 107 13.75 -15.53 14.82
CA ALA A 107 12.53 -15.52 15.62
C ALA A 107 12.64 -14.62 16.86
N ALA A 108 13.75 -14.70 17.59
CA ALA A 108 14.00 -13.87 18.77
C ALA A 108 14.03 -12.35 18.46
N GLN A 109 14.53 -11.97 17.30
CA GLN A 109 14.51 -10.56 16.83
C GLN A 109 13.07 -10.12 16.50
N ILE A 110 12.30 -10.97 15.84
CA ILE A 110 10.90 -10.70 15.50
C ILE A 110 10.07 -10.58 16.80
N ASP A 111 10.21 -11.53 17.72
CA ASP A 111 9.52 -11.50 19.01
C ASP A 111 9.85 -10.23 19.79
N ALA A 112 11.13 -9.86 19.88
CA ALA A 112 11.56 -8.65 20.58
C ALA A 112 10.98 -7.38 19.95
N ALA A 113 11.00 -7.26 18.62
CA ALA A 113 10.45 -6.10 17.89
C ALA A 113 8.92 -6.02 18.06
N CYS A 114 8.21 -7.14 17.94
CA CYS A 114 6.75 -7.20 18.10
C CYS A 114 6.33 -6.93 19.56
N GLN A 115 7.05 -7.46 20.53
CA GLN A 115 6.81 -7.19 21.95
C GLN A 115 7.02 -5.71 22.28
N ALA A 116 8.09 -5.10 21.78
CA ALA A 116 8.35 -3.67 21.97
C ALA A 116 7.24 -2.83 21.34
N TYR A 117 6.81 -3.15 20.11
CA TYR A 117 5.68 -2.53 19.44
C TYR A 117 4.38 -2.65 20.25
N ALA A 118 4.13 -3.81 20.84
CA ALA A 118 2.99 -4.08 21.71
C ALA A 118 3.16 -3.58 23.15
N ARG A 119 4.12 -2.67 23.40
CA ARG A 119 4.41 -2.06 24.71
C ARG A 119 4.71 -3.09 25.80
N GLY A 120 5.51 -4.08 25.46
CA GLY A 120 5.95 -5.13 26.37
C GLY A 120 5.04 -6.35 26.42
N LYS A 121 3.90 -6.37 25.73
CA LYS A 121 3.05 -7.55 25.65
C LYS A 121 3.68 -8.58 24.71
N PRO A 122 4.02 -9.79 25.19
CA PRO A 122 4.58 -10.83 24.33
C PRO A 122 3.52 -11.37 23.36
N LEU A 123 3.98 -11.97 22.25
CA LEU A 123 3.12 -12.71 21.35
C LEU A 123 2.55 -13.96 22.05
N SER A 124 1.30 -14.31 21.75
CA SER A 124 0.68 -15.56 22.25
C SER A 124 1.31 -16.80 21.61
N VAL A 125 1.76 -16.66 20.36
CA VAL A 125 2.51 -17.69 19.63
C VAL A 125 3.87 -17.10 19.26
N PRO A 126 4.99 -17.69 19.69
CA PRO A 126 6.32 -17.22 19.32
C PRO A 126 6.49 -17.15 17.80
N ALA A 127 7.20 -16.14 17.32
CA ALA A 127 7.55 -16.02 15.93
C ALA A 127 8.43 -17.19 15.46
N GLN A 128 8.54 -17.35 14.17
CA GLN A 128 9.49 -18.27 13.54
C GLN A 128 10.56 -17.45 12.81
N ASP A 129 11.69 -18.07 12.52
CA ASP A 129 12.71 -17.48 11.68
C ASP A 129 12.12 -17.09 10.31
N ALA A 130 12.31 -15.86 9.89
CA ALA A 130 11.82 -15.38 8.62
C ALA A 130 12.93 -15.32 7.57
N GLN A 131 12.79 -16.11 6.51
CA GLN A 131 13.76 -16.17 5.42
C GLN A 131 13.64 -14.92 4.54
N ILE A 132 14.75 -14.26 4.27
CA ILE A 132 14.86 -13.18 3.28
C ILE A 132 15.19 -13.82 1.95
N PHE A 133 14.38 -13.56 0.93
CA PHE A 133 14.65 -13.93 -0.45
C PHE A 133 14.97 -12.70 -1.28
N GLU A 134 16.04 -12.75 -2.06
CA GLU A 134 16.45 -11.69 -2.98
C GLU A 134 16.34 -12.16 -4.43
N HIS A 135 15.84 -11.29 -5.29
CA HIS A 135 15.70 -11.59 -6.72
C HIS A 135 17.03 -11.44 -7.44
N ARG A 136 17.45 -12.49 -8.16
CA ARG A 136 18.75 -12.55 -8.88
C ARG A 136 18.96 -11.39 -9.84
N ASP A 137 17.92 -11.04 -10.63
CA ASP A 137 18.01 -10.02 -11.67
C ASP A 137 17.65 -8.61 -11.18
N PHE A 138 17.22 -8.47 -9.92
CA PHE A 138 16.94 -7.21 -9.25
C PHE A 138 17.65 -7.15 -7.90
N PRO A 139 18.99 -6.99 -7.89
CA PRO A 139 19.75 -6.92 -6.63
C PRO A 139 19.19 -5.84 -5.71
N GLY A 140 18.92 -6.23 -4.47
CA GLY A 140 18.29 -5.37 -3.47
C GLY A 140 16.75 -5.42 -3.43
N LEU A 141 16.10 -6.14 -4.35
CA LEU A 141 14.68 -6.49 -4.21
C LEU A 141 14.57 -7.72 -3.31
N GLN A 142 14.20 -7.48 -2.07
CA GLN A 142 14.06 -8.52 -1.07
C GLN A 142 12.60 -8.68 -0.66
N VAL A 143 12.17 -9.92 -0.45
CA VAL A 143 10.84 -10.26 0.06
C VAL A 143 10.99 -11.17 1.26
N ILE A 144 10.27 -10.84 2.32
CA ILE A 144 10.20 -11.61 3.56
C ILE A 144 8.72 -11.98 3.76
N SER A 145 8.39 -13.23 3.48
CA SER A 145 7.01 -13.70 3.58
C SER A 145 6.64 -13.95 5.04
N GLY A 146 5.46 -13.48 5.44
CA GLY A 146 4.89 -13.72 6.77
C GLY A 146 5.70 -13.12 7.92
N LEU A 147 6.50 -12.06 7.68
CA LEU A 147 7.36 -11.44 8.70
C LEU A 147 6.57 -10.93 9.91
N LEU A 148 5.39 -10.34 9.68
CA LEU A 148 4.55 -9.85 10.77
C LEU A 148 3.62 -10.97 11.27
N PRO A 149 3.73 -11.40 12.54
CA PRO A 149 2.80 -12.36 13.15
C PRO A 149 1.35 -11.85 13.15
N PRO A 150 0.34 -12.72 13.12
CA PRO A 150 -1.08 -12.35 13.06
C PRO A 150 -1.51 -11.32 14.12
N GLU A 151 -1.09 -11.48 15.37
CA GLU A 151 -1.43 -10.54 16.46
C GLU A 151 -0.83 -9.15 16.19
N THR A 152 0.41 -9.11 15.70
CA THR A 152 1.07 -7.85 15.33
C THR A 152 0.34 -7.18 14.16
N GLN A 153 -0.16 -7.94 13.18
CA GLN A 153 -0.93 -7.38 12.06
C GLN A 153 -2.25 -6.75 12.54
N VAL A 154 -2.95 -7.37 13.50
CA VAL A 154 -4.17 -6.82 14.10
C VAL A 154 -3.86 -5.51 14.84
N LEU A 155 -2.82 -5.50 15.67
CA LEU A 155 -2.39 -4.31 16.40
C LEU A 155 -1.93 -3.21 15.44
N PHE A 156 -1.14 -3.55 14.42
CA PHE A 156 -0.66 -2.65 13.39
C PHE A 156 -1.81 -1.96 12.66
N THR A 157 -2.80 -2.73 12.23
CA THR A 157 -4.03 -2.20 11.62
C THR A 157 -4.77 -1.28 12.57
N SER A 158 -4.87 -1.65 13.85
CA SER A 158 -5.56 -0.88 14.87
C SER A 158 -4.88 0.46 15.17
N CYS A 159 -3.55 0.47 15.30
CA CYS A 159 -2.79 1.71 15.48
C CYS A 159 -2.98 2.65 14.29
N LEU A 160 -2.82 2.16 13.07
CA LEU A 160 -2.98 2.97 11.85
C LEU A 160 -4.39 3.54 11.69
N MET A 161 -5.41 2.72 11.87
CA MET A 161 -6.78 3.09 11.49
C MET A 161 -7.57 3.74 12.62
N HIS A 162 -7.25 3.45 13.87
CA HIS A 162 -7.91 4.12 15.01
C HIS A 162 -7.13 5.36 15.45
N ARG A 163 -5.84 5.23 15.73
CA ARG A 163 -5.01 6.29 16.30
C ARG A 163 -4.49 7.25 15.24
N ASP A 164 -3.71 6.70 14.29
CA ASP A 164 -2.92 7.54 13.38
C ASP A 164 -3.81 8.26 12.37
N LEU A 165 -4.88 7.61 11.90
CA LEU A 165 -5.89 8.24 11.04
C LEU A 165 -6.67 9.34 11.77
N ALA A 166 -6.84 9.24 13.07
CA ALA A 166 -7.53 10.22 13.88
C ALA A 166 -6.67 11.43 14.29
N ASP A 167 -5.36 11.37 14.02
CA ASP A 167 -4.45 12.49 14.31
C ASP A 167 -4.46 13.50 13.14
N PRO A 168 -4.91 14.76 13.37
CA PRO A 168 -4.93 15.80 12.34
C PRO A 168 -3.54 16.22 11.86
N GLY A 169 -2.48 15.87 12.57
CA GLY A 169 -1.07 16.08 12.16
C GLY A 169 -0.68 15.18 10.97
N HIS A 170 -1.36 14.06 10.79
CA HIS A 170 -1.15 13.15 9.68
C HIS A 170 -2.04 13.52 8.50
N LYS A 171 -1.45 13.87 7.37
CA LYS A 171 -2.22 14.25 6.17
C LYS A 171 -2.90 13.04 5.53
N ILE A 172 -4.11 13.27 5.03
CA ILE A 172 -4.86 12.31 4.21
C ILE A 172 -5.23 12.94 2.86
N ASN A 173 -5.54 12.10 1.89
CA ASN A 173 -5.88 12.55 0.53
C ASN A 173 -7.11 13.47 0.43
N LEU A 174 -7.91 13.58 1.47
CA LEU A 174 -9.17 14.36 1.45
C LEU A 174 -9.02 15.76 2.05
N GLN A 175 -7.95 16.05 2.78
CA GLN A 175 -7.79 17.35 3.45
C GLN A 175 -7.72 18.55 2.49
N ALA A 176 -7.34 18.34 1.24
CA ALA A 176 -7.35 19.41 0.24
C ALA A 176 -8.77 19.87 -0.12
N ASP A 177 -9.72 18.95 -0.14
CA ASP A 177 -11.07 19.14 -0.67
C ASP A 177 -12.15 19.20 0.42
N TYR A 178 -11.88 18.69 1.62
CA TYR A 178 -12.85 18.55 2.71
C TYR A 178 -12.31 19.07 4.03
N ASP A 179 -13.22 19.63 4.83
CA ASP A 179 -13.03 19.81 6.25
C ASP A 179 -13.31 18.48 6.95
N ILE A 180 -12.29 18.00 7.66
CA ILE A 180 -12.33 16.69 8.31
C ILE A 180 -12.72 16.88 9.77
N PRO A 181 -13.87 16.36 10.22
CA PRO A 181 -14.27 16.44 11.61
C PRO A 181 -13.49 15.40 12.45
N TYR A 182 -12.22 15.70 12.74
CA TYR A 182 -11.39 14.76 13.49
C TYR A 182 -12.03 14.41 14.85
N PRO A 183 -11.89 13.15 15.31
CA PRO A 183 -12.26 12.77 16.67
C PRO A 183 -11.48 13.60 17.71
N PRO A 184 -12.00 13.79 18.94
CA PRO A 184 -11.25 14.46 20.00
C PRO A 184 -9.96 13.71 20.27
N LYS A 185 -8.91 14.42 20.74
CA LYS A 185 -7.64 13.76 21.08
C LYS A 185 -7.87 12.65 22.11
N PRO A 186 -7.17 11.51 22.00
CA PRO A 186 -7.25 10.45 22.98
C PRO A 186 -6.95 10.97 24.39
N THR A 187 -7.70 10.51 25.38
CA THR A 187 -7.46 10.84 26.78
C THR A 187 -6.40 9.98 27.43
N SER A 188 -6.02 8.89 26.76
CA SER A 188 -5.01 7.93 27.22
C SER A 188 -3.84 7.83 26.25
N ASP A 189 -2.67 7.51 26.78
CA ASP A 189 -1.39 7.43 26.08
C ASP A 189 -1.23 6.15 25.26
N GLY A 190 -2.37 5.53 24.82
CA GLY A 190 -2.00 4.39 24.29
C GLY A 190 -2.69 3.46 23.37
N LEU A 191 -2.86 2.26 23.71
CA LEU A 191 -3.52 1.24 22.92
C LEU A 191 -5.05 1.22 23.11
N ARG A 192 -5.58 2.23 23.80
CA ARG A 192 -7.04 2.44 23.88
C ARG A 192 -7.47 3.31 22.72
N PHE A 193 -8.28 2.73 21.88
CA PHE A 193 -8.79 3.40 20.67
C PHE A 193 -10.10 4.13 20.96
N ASP A 194 -10.11 4.95 22.02
CA ASP A 194 -11.24 5.78 22.49
C ASP A 194 -11.47 7.04 21.63
N SER A 195 -10.60 7.27 20.65
CA SER A 195 -10.70 8.34 19.68
C SER A 195 -10.51 7.77 18.27
N SER A 196 -11.59 7.54 17.54
CA SER A 196 -11.51 6.91 16.22
C SER A 196 -12.73 7.24 15.35
N PHE A 197 -12.52 7.38 14.06
CA PHE A 197 -13.61 7.47 13.08
C PHE A 197 -14.53 6.24 13.10
N PHE A 198 -14.04 5.08 13.51
CA PHE A 198 -14.83 3.85 13.62
C PHE A 198 -15.81 3.84 14.82
N LEU A 199 -15.72 4.80 15.74
CA LEU A 199 -16.72 4.98 16.80
C LEU A 199 -17.99 5.63 16.26
N ARG A 200 -17.92 6.35 15.16
CA ARG A 200 -19.01 7.07 14.55
C ARG A 200 -19.95 6.16 13.78
N GLN A 201 -21.20 6.65 13.56
CA GLN A 201 -22.15 5.94 12.71
C GLN A 201 -21.69 5.94 11.26
N ARG A 202 -22.03 4.88 10.51
CA ARG A 202 -21.62 4.74 9.09
C ARG A 202 -22.24 5.80 8.20
N SER A 203 -23.51 6.13 8.43
CA SER A 203 -24.33 6.99 7.55
C SER A 203 -25.08 8.06 8.32
N ASP A 204 -24.43 8.68 9.32
CA ASP A 204 -24.98 9.83 10.01
C ASP A 204 -24.89 11.08 9.12
N PRO A 205 -25.99 11.75 8.81
CA PRO A 205 -25.96 12.97 8.01
C PRO A 205 -25.30 14.15 8.72
N ASP A 206 -25.35 14.18 10.06
CA ASP A 206 -24.77 15.26 10.88
C ASP A 206 -23.27 15.04 11.18
N ASP A 207 -22.76 13.81 10.96
CA ASP A 207 -21.36 13.43 11.19
C ASP A 207 -20.71 13.07 9.85
N CYS A 208 -20.48 14.07 9.01
CA CYS A 208 -19.93 13.91 7.66
C CYS A 208 -18.78 14.89 7.40
N LEU A 209 -17.93 14.51 6.42
CA LEU A 209 -16.91 15.40 5.89
C LEU A 209 -17.58 16.48 5.04
N THR A 210 -17.33 17.74 5.35
CA THR A 210 -17.93 18.88 4.64
C THR A 210 -17.00 19.35 3.52
N PRO A 211 -17.50 19.47 2.27
CA PRO A 211 -16.65 19.92 1.17
C PRO A 211 -16.32 21.42 1.31
N LYS A 212 -15.06 21.78 1.03
CA LYS A 212 -14.62 23.18 0.97
C LYS A 212 -15.22 23.94 -0.22
N LEU A 213 -15.62 23.22 -1.25
CA LEU A 213 -16.27 23.74 -2.45
C LEU A 213 -17.63 23.02 -2.65
N PRO A 214 -18.68 23.42 -1.91
CA PRO A 214 -19.98 22.73 -1.92
C PRO A 214 -20.67 22.72 -3.30
N ASP A 215 -20.39 23.71 -4.14
CA ASP A 215 -20.92 23.75 -5.51
C ASP A 215 -20.32 22.66 -6.43
N LYS A 216 -19.16 22.09 -6.05
CA LYS A 216 -18.44 21.10 -6.86
C LYS A 216 -18.43 19.71 -6.25
N LEU A 217 -18.53 19.62 -4.96
CA LEU A 217 -18.38 18.39 -4.18
C LEU A 217 -19.55 18.20 -3.22
N LYS A 218 -19.87 16.96 -2.91
CA LYS A 218 -20.89 16.59 -1.94
C LYS A 218 -20.25 16.18 -0.62
N SER A 219 -20.93 16.40 0.49
CA SER A 219 -20.55 15.86 1.78
C SER A 219 -20.41 14.35 1.74
N LEU A 220 -19.49 13.81 2.55
CA LEU A 220 -19.22 12.38 2.63
C LEU A 220 -19.54 11.89 4.03
N ASN A 221 -20.44 10.91 4.16
CA ASN A 221 -20.62 10.21 5.42
C ASN A 221 -19.40 9.31 5.73
N ASN A 222 -19.31 8.79 6.95
CA ASN A 222 -18.18 7.98 7.39
C ASN A 222 -17.98 6.70 6.56
N GLU A 223 -19.06 6.09 6.07
CA GLU A 223 -18.93 4.92 5.19
C GLU A 223 -18.28 5.28 3.87
N GLN A 224 -18.73 6.36 3.23
CA GLN A 224 -18.13 6.85 1.99
C GLN A 224 -16.68 7.26 2.21
N PHE A 225 -16.39 7.92 3.32
CA PHE A 225 -15.04 8.30 3.71
C PHE A 225 -14.15 7.07 3.80
N LEU A 226 -14.44 6.15 4.73
CA LEU A 226 -13.54 5.04 5.07
C LEU A 226 -13.51 3.94 4.00
N TYR A 227 -14.65 3.60 3.37
CA TYR A 227 -14.69 2.51 2.39
C TYR A 227 -14.30 2.91 0.98
N THR A 228 -14.57 4.18 0.57
CA THR A 228 -14.45 4.51 -0.85
C THR A 228 -13.53 5.67 -1.17
N LYS A 229 -13.32 6.61 -0.25
CA LYS A 229 -12.60 7.86 -0.55
C LYS A 229 -11.23 7.96 0.11
N LEU A 230 -11.02 7.31 1.24
CA LEU A 230 -9.73 7.26 1.90
C LEU A 230 -8.77 6.38 1.08
N ARG A 231 -7.67 6.98 0.60
CA ARG A 231 -6.68 6.34 -0.26
C ARG A 231 -5.30 6.29 0.35
N TRP A 232 -4.94 7.31 1.08
CA TRP A 232 -3.66 7.37 1.74
C TRP A 232 -3.69 8.23 3.01
N LEU A 233 -2.74 7.95 3.86
CA LEU A 233 -2.39 8.65 5.08
C LEU A 233 -0.86 8.76 5.13
N THR A 234 -0.30 9.91 5.52
CA THR A 234 1.14 10.08 5.67
C THR A 234 1.50 10.23 7.15
N LEU A 235 2.38 9.38 7.64
CA LEU A 235 2.92 9.40 9.00
C LEU A 235 4.27 10.13 9.04
N GLY A 236 4.53 10.85 10.12
CA GLY A 236 5.81 11.56 10.30
C GLY A 236 6.02 12.69 9.30
N GLU A 237 7.15 12.70 8.61
CA GLU A 237 7.46 13.67 7.57
C GLU A 237 6.41 13.62 6.46
N GLN A 238 5.79 14.77 6.18
CA GLN A 238 4.64 14.86 5.29
C GLN A 238 5.08 15.08 3.85
N TYR A 239 4.82 14.09 3.00
CA TYR A 239 5.06 14.19 1.55
C TYR A 239 4.10 15.18 0.89
N ASP A 240 4.64 16.13 0.16
CA ASP A 240 3.88 17.05 -0.67
C ASP A 240 3.79 16.51 -2.11
N TRP A 241 2.62 16.03 -2.48
CA TRP A 241 2.37 15.43 -3.79
C TRP A 241 2.52 16.40 -4.97
N PRO A 242 2.07 17.67 -4.87
CA PRO A 242 2.29 18.67 -5.91
C PRO A 242 3.76 18.97 -6.17
N THR A 243 4.55 19.21 -5.14
CA THR A 243 5.96 19.57 -5.26
C THR A 243 6.90 18.37 -5.31
N ARG A 244 6.37 17.16 -5.04
CA ARG A 244 7.12 15.89 -4.94
C ARG A 244 8.32 15.98 -3.99
N SER A 245 8.12 16.59 -2.84
CA SER A 245 9.16 16.85 -1.85
C SER A 245 8.64 16.67 -0.42
N TYR A 246 9.56 16.68 0.53
CA TYR A 246 9.26 16.71 1.96
C TYR A 246 9.54 18.09 2.54
N ALA A 247 8.60 18.62 3.32
CA ALA A 247 8.80 19.85 4.07
C ALA A 247 9.56 19.55 5.38
N LYS A 248 10.55 20.36 5.72
CA LYS A 248 11.20 20.29 7.06
C LYS A 248 10.22 20.87 8.08
N HIS A 249 9.75 20.19 9.01
CA HIS A 249 8.83 20.48 10.14
C HIS A 249 7.59 19.59 10.09
N ALA A 250 7.79 18.38 10.54
CA ALA A 250 6.77 17.38 10.47
C ALA A 250 6.18 17.05 11.83
N THR A 251 5.00 16.44 11.76
CA THR A 251 4.48 15.62 12.83
C THR A 251 5.48 14.51 13.15
N PRO A 252 5.79 14.24 14.43
CA PRO A 252 6.66 13.13 14.80
C PRO A 252 6.17 11.81 14.21
N PHE A 253 7.10 11.00 13.70
CA PHE A 253 6.77 9.64 13.27
C PHE A 253 6.35 8.81 14.51
N PRO A 254 5.31 7.95 14.42
CA PRO A 254 4.86 7.15 15.55
C PRO A 254 5.99 6.30 16.16
N GLU A 255 6.30 6.54 17.44
CA GLU A 255 7.46 5.95 18.12
C GLU A 255 7.40 4.41 18.18
N ASP A 256 6.22 3.86 18.44
CA ASP A 256 6.02 2.41 18.47
C ASP A 256 6.27 1.78 17.09
N LEU A 257 5.77 2.40 16.02
CA LEU A 257 6.05 1.96 14.66
C LEU A 257 7.54 2.10 14.31
N SER A 258 8.19 3.18 14.74
CA SER A 258 9.64 3.35 14.59
C SER A 258 10.39 2.22 15.28
N THR A 259 9.98 1.86 16.49
CA THR A 259 10.56 0.76 17.27
C THR A 259 10.41 -0.60 16.56
N LEU A 260 9.23 -0.89 16.01
CA LEU A 260 8.99 -2.10 15.21
C LEU A 260 9.92 -2.15 13.99
N VAL A 261 9.92 -1.07 13.20
CA VAL A 261 10.71 -1.01 11.96
C VAL A 261 12.21 -1.14 12.26
N THR A 262 12.72 -0.39 13.23
CA THR A 262 14.14 -0.42 13.60
C THR A 262 14.54 -1.76 14.23
N GLY A 263 13.64 -2.39 15.00
CA GLY A 263 13.85 -3.70 15.56
C GLY A 263 13.98 -4.80 14.50
N LEU A 264 13.16 -4.74 13.44
CA LEU A 264 13.21 -5.69 12.32
C LEU A 264 14.33 -5.34 11.32
N PHE A 265 14.57 -4.05 11.07
CA PHE A 265 15.54 -3.52 10.09
C PHE A 265 16.42 -2.45 10.76
N PRO A 266 17.48 -2.82 11.50
CA PRO A 266 18.28 -1.88 12.30
C PRO A 266 18.96 -0.74 11.53
N HIS A 267 19.09 -0.91 10.21
CA HIS A 267 19.65 0.10 9.31
C HIS A 267 18.62 1.14 8.80
N ILE A 268 17.32 0.97 9.14
CA ILE A 268 16.26 1.92 8.79
C ILE A 268 15.87 2.71 10.04
N ARG A 269 15.94 4.04 9.96
CA ARG A 269 15.37 4.95 10.95
C ARG A 269 14.18 5.66 10.29
N PRO A 270 12.95 5.18 10.46
CA PRO A 270 11.82 5.71 9.72
C PRO A 270 11.48 7.12 10.22
N GLU A 271 11.41 8.05 9.30
CA GLU A 271 11.00 9.43 9.51
C GLU A 271 9.70 9.74 8.80
N SER A 272 9.39 8.98 7.74
CA SER A 272 8.12 9.04 7.01
C SER A 272 7.54 7.65 6.75
N GLY A 273 6.22 7.58 6.78
CA GLY A 273 5.46 6.40 6.39
C GLY A 273 4.29 6.78 5.49
N VAL A 274 4.25 6.25 4.28
CA VAL A 274 3.10 6.39 3.41
C VAL A 274 2.23 5.15 3.57
N VAL A 275 1.03 5.36 4.12
CA VAL A 275 0.01 4.32 4.30
C VAL A 275 -0.94 4.39 3.12
N LEU A 276 -1.01 3.34 2.34
CA LEU A 276 -1.88 3.22 1.16
C LEU A 276 -3.02 2.24 1.46
N MET A 277 -4.23 2.68 1.21
CA MET A 277 -5.44 1.89 1.45
C MET A 277 -6.09 1.53 0.11
N TYR A 278 -6.14 0.23 -0.18
CA TYR A 278 -6.68 -0.30 -1.42
C TYR A 278 -7.99 -1.04 -1.17
N SER A 279 -8.94 -0.84 -2.07
CA SER A 279 -10.10 -1.69 -2.29
C SER A 279 -9.90 -2.51 -3.56
N ALA A 280 -10.81 -3.42 -3.88
CA ALA A 280 -10.68 -4.37 -5.00
C ALA A 280 -10.35 -3.76 -6.38
N LYS A 281 -10.64 -2.47 -6.59
CA LYS A 281 -10.39 -1.78 -7.87
C LYS A 281 -9.26 -0.77 -7.80
N ASP A 282 -8.64 -0.65 -6.63
CA ASP A 282 -7.60 0.33 -6.42
C ASP A 282 -6.24 -0.25 -6.80
N PHE A 283 -5.38 0.64 -7.26
CA PHE A 283 -4.03 0.35 -7.69
C PHE A 283 -3.12 1.54 -7.40
N MET A 284 -1.82 1.34 -7.41
CA MET A 284 -0.82 2.41 -7.46
C MET A 284 -0.18 2.38 -8.84
N PRO A 285 -0.22 3.50 -9.58
CA PRO A 285 0.47 3.60 -10.87
C PRO A 285 1.96 3.35 -10.76
N VAL A 286 2.59 3.08 -11.88
CA VAL A 286 4.05 2.93 -11.97
C VAL A 286 4.73 4.23 -11.55
N HIS A 287 5.63 4.14 -10.58
CA HIS A 287 6.38 5.28 -10.03
C HIS A 287 7.73 4.83 -9.47
N ARG A 288 8.51 5.79 -9.02
CA ARG A 288 9.73 5.60 -8.23
C ARG A 288 9.65 6.44 -6.96
N ASP A 289 10.15 5.92 -5.87
CA ASP A 289 10.32 6.64 -4.61
C ASP A 289 11.71 7.31 -4.63
N VAL A 290 11.80 8.52 -5.11
CA VAL A 290 13.06 9.23 -5.39
C VAL A 290 13.10 10.66 -4.81
N SER A 291 12.19 10.96 -3.90
CA SER A 291 12.08 12.29 -3.29
C SER A 291 12.84 12.42 -1.97
N GLU A 292 13.31 11.31 -1.41
CA GLU A 292 14.08 11.28 -0.18
C GLU A 292 15.53 11.73 -0.44
N GLN A 293 16.10 12.45 0.50
CA GLN A 293 17.53 12.82 0.46
C GLN A 293 18.41 11.69 0.96
N CYS A 294 17.87 10.79 1.75
CA CYS A 294 18.54 9.63 2.29
C CYS A 294 18.52 8.45 1.31
N GLN A 295 19.66 7.78 1.14
CA GLN A 295 19.80 6.61 0.27
C GLN A 295 19.55 5.26 0.96
N ARG A 296 19.07 5.28 2.20
CA ARG A 296 18.81 4.05 2.96
C ARG A 296 17.64 3.26 2.38
N ALA A 297 17.59 2.01 2.79
CA ALA A 297 16.54 1.07 2.40
C ALA A 297 15.14 1.55 2.78
N LEU A 298 14.13 1.01 2.09
CA LEU A 298 12.72 1.18 2.35
C LEU A 298 12.12 -0.17 2.74
N ALA A 299 11.32 -0.20 3.81
CA ALA A 299 10.54 -1.38 4.21
C ALA A 299 9.05 -1.13 3.97
N SER A 300 8.43 -1.99 3.15
CA SER A 300 7.04 -1.89 2.73
C SER A 300 6.24 -3.07 3.31
N PHE A 301 5.48 -2.79 4.36
CA PHE A 301 4.66 -3.75 5.10
C PHE A 301 3.29 -3.90 4.46
N SER A 302 2.78 -5.13 4.39
CA SER A 302 1.49 -5.46 3.79
C SER A 302 0.56 -6.10 4.81
N VAL A 303 -0.69 -5.63 4.91
CA VAL A 303 -1.72 -6.27 5.72
C VAL A 303 -3.08 -6.26 5.00
N GLY A 304 -3.92 -7.26 5.26
CA GLY A 304 -5.23 -7.43 4.64
C GLY A 304 -5.20 -8.30 3.39
N CYS A 305 -5.90 -7.86 2.33
CA CYS A 305 -5.94 -8.63 1.08
C CYS A 305 -4.60 -8.66 0.36
N ASP A 306 -4.38 -9.72 -0.42
CA ASP A 306 -3.22 -9.86 -1.30
C ASP A 306 -3.15 -8.73 -2.34
N GLY A 307 -1.96 -8.52 -2.89
CA GLY A 307 -1.75 -7.62 -4.01
C GLY A 307 -0.72 -8.15 -5.00
N ILE A 308 -0.81 -7.67 -6.24
CA ILE A 308 0.21 -7.91 -7.26
C ILE A 308 1.12 -6.70 -7.32
N PHE A 309 2.29 -6.86 -6.73
CA PHE A 309 3.39 -5.90 -6.81
C PHE A 309 4.21 -6.19 -8.06
N ILE A 310 4.58 -5.15 -8.79
CA ILE A 310 5.47 -5.26 -9.94
C ILE A 310 6.65 -4.32 -9.76
N MET A 311 7.82 -4.79 -10.20
CA MET A 311 9.03 -3.98 -10.27
C MET A 311 9.66 -4.14 -11.65
N ALA A 312 10.31 -3.08 -12.15
CA ALA A 312 10.99 -3.13 -13.43
C ALA A 312 12.23 -2.24 -13.45
N ARG A 313 13.15 -2.60 -14.36
CA ARG A 313 14.34 -1.83 -14.72
C ARG A 313 14.58 -1.92 -16.23
N GLY A 314 15.39 -1.04 -16.75
CA GLY A 314 15.69 -0.94 -18.16
C GLY A 314 14.80 0.09 -18.88
N GLU A 315 15.07 0.25 -20.16
CA GLU A 315 14.39 1.19 -21.06
C GLU A 315 13.67 0.42 -22.17
N ASP A 316 12.68 1.04 -22.83
CA ASP A 316 11.85 0.38 -23.84
C ASP A 316 12.68 -0.24 -24.99
N ASP A 317 13.71 0.47 -25.45
CA ASP A 317 14.61 0.04 -26.52
C ASP A 317 16.02 -0.27 -26.00
N GLY A 318 16.16 -0.53 -24.68
CA GLY A 318 17.43 -0.80 -24.04
C GLY A 318 17.98 -2.18 -24.38
N GLU A 319 19.32 -2.30 -24.43
CA GLU A 319 20.04 -3.55 -24.65
C GLU A 319 20.98 -3.87 -23.47
N GLY A 320 21.39 -5.12 -23.36
CA GLY A 320 22.32 -5.57 -22.33
C GLY A 320 21.78 -5.35 -20.90
N GLU A 321 22.46 -4.54 -20.11
CA GLU A 321 22.04 -4.21 -18.74
C GLU A 321 20.79 -3.32 -18.69
N ASN A 322 20.57 -2.52 -19.74
CA ASN A 322 19.40 -1.65 -19.87
C ASN A 322 18.22 -2.33 -20.58
N ALA A 323 18.33 -3.61 -20.94
CA ALA A 323 17.23 -4.36 -21.53
C ALA A 323 16.00 -4.35 -20.60
N PRO A 324 14.78 -4.25 -21.13
CA PRO A 324 13.54 -4.28 -20.37
C PRO A 324 13.43 -5.55 -19.52
N ARG A 325 13.28 -5.41 -18.22
CA ARG A 325 13.05 -6.52 -17.28
C ARG A 325 11.99 -6.13 -16.28
N SER A 326 11.07 -7.05 -16.01
CA SER A 326 10.05 -6.89 -14.98
C SER A 326 9.87 -8.17 -14.16
N VAL A 327 9.39 -8.01 -12.96
CA VAL A 327 9.00 -9.11 -12.08
C VAL A 327 7.65 -8.78 -11.45
N ALA A 328 6.77 -9.77 -11.36
CA ALA A 328 5.50 -9.69 -10.66
C ALA A 328 5.51 -10.61 -9.45
N ILE A 329 5.08 -10.08 -8.31
CA ILE A 329 5.09 -10.78 -7.03
C ILE A 329 3.70 -10.69 -6.41
N ARG A 330 3.16 -11.81 -5.97
CA ARG A 330 2.00 -11.83 -5.10
C ARG A 330 2.47 -11.59 -3.67
N VAL A 331 1.97 -10.53 -3.05
CA VAL A 331 2.29 -10.14 -1.67
C VAL A 331 1.08 -10.38 -0.79
N HIS A 332 1.27 -11.08 0.31
CA HIS A 332 0.24 -11.46 1.27
C HIS A 332 0.22 -10.55 2.50
N SER A 333 -0.78 -10.75 3.35
CA SER A 333 -0.84 -10.12 4.67
C SER A 333 0.32 -10.61 5.55
N GLY A 334 1.07 -9.68 6.14
CA GLY A 334 2.26 -9.99 6.94
C GLY A 334 3.57 -9.97 6.16
N ASP A 335 3.54 -9.94 4.83
CA ASP A 335 4.73 -9.85 3.99
C ASP A 335 5.36 -8.45 4.04
N VAL A 336 6.69 -8.44 3.87
CA VAL A 336 7.45 -7.20 3.70
C VAL A 336 8.24 -7.25 2.39
N VAL A 337 8.09 -6.21 1.57
CA VAL A 337 8.99 -5.92 0.46
C VAL A 337 10.03 -4.93 0.95
N HIS A 338 11.30 -5.35 0.94
CA HIS A 338 12.42 -4.55 1.40
C HIS A 338 13.28 -4.15 0.20
N LEU A 339 13.37 -2.84 -0.05
CA LEU A 339 14.07 -2.29 -1.19
C LEU A 339 15.38 -1.67 -0.74
N THR A 340 16.49 -2.24 -1.19
CA THR A 340 17.86 -1.82 -0.87
C THR A 340 18.65 -1.51 -2.14
N GLY A 341 19.79 -0.86 -2.02
CA GLY A 341 20.71 -0.63 -3.14
C GLY A 341 19.99 -0.09 -4.39
N ASN A 342 20.24 -0.69 -5.53
CA ASN A 342 19.66 -0.23 -6.82
C ASN A 342 18.16 -0.48 -6.93
N ALA A 343 17.60 -1.51 -6.25
CA ALA A 343 16.17 -1.76 -6.26
C ALA A 343 15.38 -0.64 -5.57
N ARG A 344 16.02 0.14 -4.67
CA ARG A 344 15.43 1.29 -4.00
C ARG A 344 14.90 2.35 -4.98
N TRP A 345 15.54 2.46 -6.15
CA TRP A 345 15.28 3.46 -7.18
C TRP A 345 14.56 2.92 -8.41
N ALA A 346 14.20 1.63 -8.39
CA ALA A 346 13.56 0.98 -9.53
C ALA A 346 12.09 1.41 -9.70
N TRP A 347 11.60 1.35 -10.94
CA TRP A 347 10.19 1.52 -11.23
C TRP A 347 9.38 0.40 -10.58
N HIS A 348 8.32 0.77 -9.88
CA HIS A 348 7.45 -0.22 -9.25
C HIS A 348 6.00 0.26 -9.20
N ALA A 349 5.09 -0.67 -8.93
CA ALA A 349 3.66 -0.40 -8.84
C ALA A 349 2.94 -1.47 -8.01
N MET A 350 1.76 -1.14 -7.52
CA MET A 350 0.76 -2.12 -7.08
C MET A 350 -0.31 -2.21 -8.16
N ALA A 351 -0.24 -3.23 -8.99
CA ALA A 351 -1.12 -3.34 -10.14
C ALA A 351 -2.55 -3.64 -9.73
N ARG A 352 -2.73 -4.40 -8.65
CA ARG A 352 -4.06 -4.82 -8.20
C ARG A 352 -4.06 -5.32 -6.76
N SER A 353 -5.14 -5.03 -6.01
CA SER A 353 -5.51 -5.76 -4.80
C SER A 353 -6.47 -6.91 -5.16
N ILE A 354 -6.30 -8.08 -4.52
CA ILE A 354 -7.09 -9.28 -4.77
C ILE A 354 -8.13 -9.44 -3.66
N PRO A 355 -9.41 -9.15 -3.91
CA PRO A 355 -10.44 -9.22 -2.88
C PRO A 355 -10.66 -10.65 -2.38
N SER A 356 -11.15 -10.77 -1.15
CA SER A 356 -11.47 -12.04 -0.48
C SER A 356 -10.24 -12.94 -0.28
N THR A 357 -9.07 -12.32 -0.06
CA THR A 357 -7.82 -13.00 0.34
C THR A 357 -7.30 -12.51 1.68
N CYS A 358 -8.05 -11.63 2.35
CA CYS A 358 -7.70 -11.20 3.71
C CYS A 358 -7.76 -12.39 4.66
N PRO A 359 -6.74 -12.63 5.49
CA PRO A 359 -6.76 -13.72 6.46
C PRO A 359 -7.93 -13.59 7.44
N ASP A 360 -8.49 -14.74 7.86
CA ASP A 360 -9.68 -14.81 8.73
C ASP A 360 -9.50 -14.06 10.05
N TYR A 361 -8.28 -14.11 10.63
CA TYR A 361 -7.98 -13.42 11.89
C TYR A 361 -8.04 -11.89 11.76
N LEU A 362 -7.97 -11.34 10.54
CA LEU A 362 -7.99 -9.88 10.29
C LEU A 362 -9.26 -9.44 9.56
N ALA A 363 -9.90 -10.33 8.81
CA ALA A 363 -11.01 -9.99 7.92
C ALA A 363 -12.17 -9.28 8.64
N ASN A 364 -12.45 -9.65 9.89
CA ASN A 364 -13.53 -9.07 10.69
C ASN A 364 -13.17 -7.76 11.41
N TRP A 365 -11.91 -7.33 11.35
CA TRP A 365 -11.50 -6.07 11.98
C TRP A 365 -12.47 -4.92 11.59
N PRO A 366 -12.80 -3.99 12.51
CA PRO A 366 -12.31 -3.81 13.87
C PRO A 366 -13.08 -4.57 14.96
N ALA A 367 -13.97 -5.49 14.62
CA ALA A 367 -14.74 -6.27 15.59
C ALA A 367 -14.65 -7.77 15.29
N GLY A 368 -14.35 -8.60 16.31
CA GLY A 368 -14.25 -10.06 16.16
C GLY A 368 -12.90 -10.53 15.63
N THR A 369 -11.82 -9.80 15.92
CA THR A 369 -10.43 -10.25 15.74
C THR A 369 -9.96 -11.01 16.99
N PRO A 370 -8.97 -11.89 16.88
CA PRO A 370 -8.40 -12.55 18.04
C PRO A 370 -7.95 -11.54 19.10
N GLY A 371 -8.35 -11.78 20.36
CA GLY A 371 -8.06 -10.90 21.48
C GLY A 371 -9.03 -9.71 21.67
N SER A 372 -10.03 -9.53 20.79
CA SER A 372 -11.09 -8.52 20.99
C SER A 372 -11.90 -8.83 22.24
N THR A 373 -12.17 -7.79 23.04
CA THR A 373 -13.09 -7.88 24.17
C THR A 373 -14.55 -7.80 23.72
N ALA A 374 -15.48 -8.31 24.52
CA ALA A 374 -16.91 -8.18 24.23
C ALA A 374 -17.37 -6.72 24.12
N ALA A 375 -16.71 -5.80 24.85
CA ALA A 375 -16.96 -4.37 24.76
C ALA A 375 -16.53 -3.78 23.41
N GLU A 376 -15.35 -4.14 22.92
CA GLU A 376 -14.86 -3.74 21.60
C GLU A 376 -15.73 -4.31 20.49
N GLU A 377 -16.09 -5.59 20.57
CA GLU A 377 -16.99 -6.21 19.60
C GLU A 377 -18.34 -5.48 19.51
N LYS A 378 -18.91 -5.11 20.64
CA LYS A 378 -20.14 -4.32 20.68
C LYS A 378 -19.95 -2.94 20.08
N THR A 379 -18.87 -2.26 20.44
CA THR A 379 -18.55 -0.90 20.01
C THR A 379 -18.37 -0.80 18.50
N TYR A 380 -17.59 -1.73 17.92
CA TYR A 380 -17.24 -1.71 16.52
C TYR A 380 -18.11 -2.61 15.63
N LYS A 381 -19.17 -3.22 16.18
CA LYS A 381 -20.04 -4.17 15.47
C LYS A 381 -20.49 -3.70 14.08
N LYS A 382 -20.79 -2.42 13.95
CA LYS A 382 -21.25 -1.79 12.70
C LYS A 382 -20.18 -1.76 11.60
N TRP A 383 -18.90 -1.89 11.97
CA TRP A 383 -17.76 -1.90 11.06
C TRP A 383 -17.15 -3.30 10.87
N LYS A 384 -17.72 -4.32 11.50
CA LYS A 384 -17.25 -5.70 11.36
C LYS A 384 -17.14 -6.08 9.88
N GLY A 385 -16.00 -6.68 9.52
CA GLY A 385 -15.74 -7.08 8.13
C GLY A 385 -15.05 -5.99 7.27
N TYR A 386 -14.68 -4.85 7.85
CA TYR A 386 -14.03 -3.77 7.11
C TYR A 386 -12.77 -4.24 6.36
N MET A 387 -11.89 -4.99 7.02
CA MET A 387 -10.65 -5.47 6.42
C MET A 387 -10.82 -6.62 5.42
N GLY A 388 -11.97 -7.31 5.41
CA GLY A 388 -12.21 -8.45 4.50
C GLY A 388 -12.08 -8.12 3.01
N THR A 389 -12.19 -6.85 2.64
CA THR A 389 -12.05 -6.38 1.25
C THR A 389 -10.96 -5.33 1.08
N LYS A 390 -10.18 -5.07 2.12
CA LYS A 390 -9.15 -4.03 2.13
C LYS A 390 -7.74 -4.62 2.12
N ARG A 391 -6.85 -3.89 1.49
CA ARG A 391 -5.41 -4.04 1.61
C ARG A 391 -4.85 -2.73 2.14
N ILE A 392 -4.00 -2.80 3.11
CA ILE A 392 -3.19 -1.67 3.59
C ILE A 392 -1.73 -1.99 3.33
N ASN A 393 -1.01 -1.01 2.81
CA ASN A 393 0.43 -1.06 2.64
C ASN A 393 1.06 0.13 3.35
N VAL A 394 2.12 -0.10 4.08
CA VAL A 394 2.86 0.94 4.80
C VAL A 394 4.31 0.92 4.37
N SER A 395 4.71 1.93 3.61
CA SER A 395 6.10 2.10 3.17
C SER A 395 6.84 3.04 4.12
N CYS A 396 7.68 2.47 4.99
CA CYS A 396 8.49 3.20 5.97
C CYS A 396 9.87 3.50 5.42
N ARG A 397 10.32 4.75 5.60
CA ARG A 397 11.58 5.23 5.03
C ARG A 397 12.23 6.33 5.88
N GLN A 398 13.54 6.41 5.79
CA GLN A 398 14.30 7.57 6.21
C GLN A 398 14.26 8.62 5.09
N VAL A 399 14.07 9.89 5.43
CA VAL A 399 13.95 11.01 4.47
C VAL A 399 15.24 11.83 4.43
N TRP A 400 15.83 12.07 5.60
CA TRP A 400 17.00 12.92 5.76
C TRP A 400 18.25 12.10 6.09
N ASP A 401 19.42 12.60 5.70
CA ASP A 401 20.73 12.02 6.07
C ASP A 401 21.13 12.32 7.52
#